data_8a2d420181dcb7f51934dc255ef86539
#
_entry.id   8a2d420181dcb7f51934dc255ef86539
#
_cell.length_a   1.000
_cell.length_b   1.000
_cell.length_c   1.000
_cell.angle_alpha   90.00
_cell.angle_beta   90.00
_cell.angle_gamma   90.00
#
_symmetry.space_group_name_H-M   'P 1'
#
loop_
_entity.id
_entity.type
_entity.pdbx_description
1 polymer ?
#
loop_
_entity_poly.entity_id
_entity_poly.type
_entity_poly.pdbx_seq_one_letter_code
_entity_poly.pdbx_strand_id
1 'polypeptide(L)'
;MKRSRKFPIGRYTPVISVTILVLSLISIPAFAQQTNFIASLSGQVMSPTVSTTATGTAKFNIEPDGNMAYQIDTRNLYGVIGAHISLKNGTDLAQVFNSYMEINGKSEIPTGEVNGLLSKGVITSSDLSGPLAGKTVTDLANLMKNDSVYVVVRTQGHENGEIQGVITPSNTGYTQGL
;
A
#
# COMPACT_ATOMS: atom_id res chain seq x y z
N MET A 1 17.29 87.88 -48.04
CA MET A 1 16.00 87.45 -47.39
C MET A 1 15.97 85.91 -47.36
N LYS A 2 16.33 85.31 -46.23
CA LYS A 2 16.32 83.81 -46.08
C LYS A 2 15.31 83.48 -44.96
N ARG A 3 14.17 82.93 -45.31
CA ARG A 3 13.13 82.49 -44.37
C ARG A 3 13.55 81.12 -43.80
N SER A 4 13.82 81.10 -42.49
CA SER A 4 14.01 79.85 -41.72
C SER A 4 12.64 79.24 -41.42
N ARG A 5 12.40 78.00 -41.88
CA ARG A 5 11.25 77.21 -41.50
C ARG A 5 11.59 76.43 -40.25
N LYS A 6 10.90 76.71 -39.11
CA LYS A 6 11.00 75.89 -37.94
C LYS A 6 10.03 74.72 -38.11
N PHE A 7 10.56 73.50 -37.97
CA PHE A 7 9.74 72.26 -37.86
C PHE A 7 9.28 72.09 -36.40
N PRO A 8 8.02 71.72 -36.12
CA PRO A 8 7.61 71.45 -34.79
C PRO A 8 8.09 70.03 -34.37
N ILE A 9 8.77 69.97 -33.24
CA ILE A 9 9.19 68.69 -32.61
C ILE A 9 7.96 68.10 -31.97
N GLY A 10 7.39 67.04 -32.59
CA GLY A 10 6.33 66.22 -32.00
C GLY A 10 6.82 65.51 -30.77
N ARG A 11 6.18 65.76 -29.63
CA ARG A 11 6.42 65.02 -28.38
C ARG A 11 5.77 63.63 -28.52
N TYR A 12 6.57 62.63 -28.73
CA TYR A 12 6.14 61.23 -28.63
C TYR A 12 6.12 60.88 -27.13
N THR A 13 4.95 60.70 -26.54
CA THR A 13 4.81 60.06 -25.25
C THR A 13 4.90 58.56 -25.43
N PRO A 14 5.84 57.86 -24.77
CA PRO A 14 5.89 56.43 -24.84
C PRO A 14 4.69 55.87 -24.07
N VAL A 15 3.75 55.24 -24.77
CA VAL A 15 2.72 54.37 -24.15
C VAL A 15 3.41 53.12 -23.69
N ILE A 16 3.71 53.06 -22.39
CA ILE A 16 4.21 51.85 -21.76
C ILE A 16 3.02 50.86 -21.68
N SER A 17 2.97 49.96 -22.65
CA SER A 17 2.02 48.84 -22.65
C SER A 17 2.49 47.85 -21.60
N VAL A 18 1.88 47.90 -20.41
CA VAL A 18 2.07 46.88 -19.36
C VAL A 18 1.28 45.68 -19.75
N THR A 19 1.96 44.72 -20.38
CA THR A 19 1.39 43.39 -20.64
C THR A 19 1.40 42.61 -19.32
N ILE A 20 0.26 42.57 -18.62
CA ILE A 20 0.07 41.73 -17.44
C ILE A 20 0.00 40.29 -17.94
N LEU A 21 1.09 39.53 -17.77
CA LEU A 21 1.13 38.09 -17.96
C LEU A 21 0.36 37.44 -16.80
N VAL A 22 -0.93 37.16 -17.02
CA VAL A 22 -1.73 36.37 -16.07
C VAL A 22 -1.23 34.93 -16.15
N LEU A 23 -0.35 34.56 -15.22
CA LEU A 23 0.06 33.18 -15.01
C LEU A 23 -1.13 32.45 -14.37
N SER A 24 -1.99 31.83 -15.19
CA SER A 24 -3.03 30.93 -14.70
C SER A 24 -2.35 29.74 -14.05
N LEU A 25 -2.37 29.67 -12.72
CA LEU A 25 -2.03 28.49 -11.94
C LEU A 25 -3.04 27.41 -12.30
N ILE A 26 -2.68 26.55 -13.25
CA ILE A 26 -3.42 25.33 -13.51
C ILE A 26 -3.16 24.44 -12.30
N SER A 27 -4.10 24.44 -11.36
CA SER A 27 -4.13 23.46 -10.27
C SER A 27 -4.36 22.09 -10.93
N ILE A 28 -3.30 21.35 -11.17
CA ILE A 28 -3.41 19.94 -11.54
C ILE A 28 -4.01 19.26 -10.32
N PRO A 29 -5.20 18.62 -10.43
CA PRO A 29 -5.72 17.84 -9.31
C PRO A 29 -4.65 16.80 -8.98
N ALA A 30 -4.11 16.86 -7.78
CA ALA A 30 -3.31 15.76 -7.25
C ALA A 30 -4.24 14.57 -7.21
N PHE A 31 -4.09 13.63 -8.12
CA PHE A 31 -4.75 12.33 -7.99
C PHE A 31 -4.27 11.76 -6.66
N ALA A 32 -5.20 11.71 -5.68
CA ALA A 32 -4.91 11.09 -4.41
C ALA A 32 -4.41 9.67 -4.69
N GLN A 33 -3.13 9.43 -4.45
CA GLN A 33 -2.57 8.10 -4.62
C GLN A 33 -3.31 7.17 -3.67
N GLN A 34 -3.85 6.06 -4.20
CA GLN A 34 -4.48 5.05 -3.37
C GLN A 34 -3.45 4.52 -2.38
N THR A 35 -3.64 4.81 -1.10
CA THR A 35 -2.71 4.47 -0.03
C THR A 35 -3.21 3.35 0.86
N ASN A 36 -4.52 3.04 0.82
CA ASN A 36 -5.13 2.05 1.69
C ASN A 36 -5.60 0.83 0.90
N PHE A 37 -5.41 -0.35 1.51
CA PHE A 37 -5.85 -1.62 0.96
C PHE A 37 -6.43 -2.49 2.06
N ILE A 38 -7.32 -3.42 1.68
CA ILE A 38 -7.97 -4.36 2.57
C ILE A 38 -8.06 -5.74 1.94
N ALA A 39 -8.02 -6.79 2.76
CA ALA A 39 -8.35 -8.14 2.35
C ALA A 39 -9.26 -8.78 3.41
N SER A 40 -10.34 -9.43 2.97
CA SER A 40 -11.17 -10.31 3.80
C SER A 40 -10.73 -11.74 3.58
N LEU A 41 -10.32 -12.41 4.67
CA LEU A 41 -9.71 -13.74 4.63
C LEU A 41 -10.72 -14.80 5.00
N SER A 42 -10.79 -15.88 4.19
CA SER A 42 -11.61 -17.07 4.49
C SER A 42 -11.07 -18.30 3.78
N GLY A 43 -11.45 -19.48 4.24
CA GLY A 43 -11.15 -20.76 3.58
C GLY A 43 -11.87 -20.93 2.24
N GLN A 44 -12.99 -20.21 2.02
CA GLN A 44 -13.76 -20.27 0.79
C GLN A 44 -13.01 -19.69 -0.41
N VAL A 45 -12.08 -18.77 -0.17
CA VAL A 45 -11.26 -18.14 -1.22
C VAL A 45 -10.04 -19.00 -1.59
N MET A 46 -9.71 -20.00 -0.76
CA MET A 46 -8.60 -20.93 -1.03
C MET A 46 -8.86 -21.76 -2.30
N SER A 47 -7.80 -22.21 -2.96
CA SER A 47 -7.88 -23.13 -4.11
C SER A 47 -6.89 -24.27 -3.93
N PRO A 48 -7.34 -25.51 -3.58
CA PRO A 48 -8.74 -25.89 -3.32
C PRO A 48 -9.32 -25.20 -2.08
N THR A 49 -10.66 -25.06 -2.04
CA THR A 49 -11.39 -24.51 -0.90
C THR A 49 -11.11 -25.29 0.38
N VAL A 50 -10.84 -24.59 1.47
CA VAL A 50 -10.65 -25.16 2.79
C VAL A 50 -11.92 -25.01 3.62
N SER A 51 -12.42 -26.13 4.17
CA SER A 51 -13.57 -26.13 5.08
C SER A 51 -13.09 -25.76 6.48
N THR A 52 -13.22 -24.48 6.83
CA THR A 52 -12.85 -23.92 8.12
C THR A 52 -13.83 -22.85 8.56
N THR A 53 -13.93 -22.62 9.87
CA THR A 53 -14.64 -21.47 10.46
C THR A 53 -13.72 -20.28 10.67
N ALA A 54 -12.43 -20.44 10.40
CA ALA A 54 -11.44 -19.38 10.51
C ALA A 54 -11.73 -18.26 9.50
N THR A 55 -11.61 -17.03 9.95
CA THR A 55 -11.76 -15.82 9.16
C THR A 55 -10.74 -14.77 9.56
N GLY A 56 -10.55 -13.76 8.75
CA GLY A 56 -9.67 -12.64 9.09
C GLY A 56 -9.91 -11.40 8.24
N THR A 57 -9.23 -10.33 8.63
CA THR A 57 -9.16 -9.08 7.89
C THR A 57 -7.72 -8.59 7.93
N ALA A 58 -7.16 -8.28 6.78
CA ALA A 58 -5.87 -7.60 6.68
C ALA A 58 -6.08 -6.19 6.14
N LYS A 59 -5.40 -5.21 6.72
CA LYS A 59 -5.43 -3.80 6.32
C LYS A 59 -4.00 -3.33 6.08
N PHE A 60 -3.84 -2.50 5.06
CA PHE A 60 -2.55 -1.93 4.68
C PHE A 60 -2.71 -0.45 4.39
N ASN A 61 -1.68 0.32 4.74
CA ASN A 61 -1.61 1.75 4.44
C ASN A 61 -0.19 2.12 4.01
N ILE A 62 -0.04 2.85 2.90
CA ILE A 62 1.25 3.44 2.53
C ILE A 62 1.45 4.69 3.37
N GLU A 63 2.52 4.67 4.16
CA GLU A 63 2.91 5.79 5.02
C GLU A 63 3.62 6.89 4.22
N PRO A 64 3.72 8.13 4.75
CA PRO A 64 4.39 9.23 4.09
C PRO A 64 5.87 8.99 3.78
N ASP A 65 6.53 8.11 4.52
CA ASP A 65 7.92 7.69 4.31
C ASP A 65 8.10 6.68 3.17
N GLY A 66 7.00 6.24 2.55
CA GLY A 66 6.98 5.28 1.44
C GLY A 66 6.98 3.82 1.88
N ASN A 67 6.97 3.52 3.17
CA ASN A 67 6.79 2.19 3.72
C ASN A 67 5.30 1.82 3.79
N MET A 68 4.99 0.56 4.10
CA MET A 68 3.60 0.09 4.20
C MET A 68 3.32 -0.46 5.60
N ALA A 69 2.52 0.26 6.38
CA ALA A 69 2.00 -0.28 7.62
C ALA A 69 0.94 -1.35 7.34
N TYR A 70 0.88 -2.38 8.17
CA TYR A 70 -0.12 -3.43 8.06
C TYR A 70 -0.64 -3.88 9.42
N GLN A 71 -1.86 -4.42 9.42
CA GLN A 71 -2.47 -5.14 10.53
C GLN A 71 -3.30 -6.29 10.00
N ILE A 72 -3.19 -7.45 10.66
CA ILE A 72 -3.98 -8.66 10.39
C ILE A 72 -4.67 -9.07 11.67
N ASP A 73 -5.99 -9.12 11.62
CA ASP A 73 -6.85 -9.64 12.67
C ASP A 73 -7.49 -10.95 12.20
N THR A 74 -7.57 -11.96 13.07
CA THR A 74 -8.15 -13.26 12.74
C THR A 74 -9.13 -13.72 13.82
N ARG A 75 -9.94 -14.71 13.47
CA ARG A 75 -10.87 -15.38 14.38
C ARG A 75 -10.88 -16.87 14.08
N ASN A 76 -11.07 -17.68 15.14
CA ASN A 76 -11.15 -19.15 15.08
C ASN A 76 -9.95 -19.77 14.35
N LEU A 77 -8.76 -19.21 14.48
CA LEU A 77 -7.56 -19.67 13.81
C LEU A 77 -6.63 -20.35 14.81
N TYR A 78 -6.17 -21.57 14.50
CA TYR A 78 -5.33 -22.38 15.38
C TYR A 78 -4.01 -22.73 14.74
N GLY A 79 -2.95 -22.81 15.55
CA GLY A 79 -1.65 -23.32 15.12
C GLY A 79 -1.04 -22.58 13.93
N VAL A 80 -1.10 -21.24 13.96
CA VAL A 80 -0.57 -20.40 12.87
C VAL A 80 0.93 -20.58 12.75
N ILE A 81 1.42 -20.91 11.55
CA ILE A 81 2.84 -21.08 11.26
C ILE A 81 3.41 -19.91 10.42
N GLY A 82 2.56 -19.14 9.76
CA GLY A 82 3.00 -17.97 9.00
C GLY A 82 1.86 -17.25 8.29
N ALA A 83 2.12 -16.01 7.92
CA ALA A 83 1.26 -15.25 7.01
C ALA A 83 2.13 -14.48 6.00
N HIS A 84 1.71 -14.50 4.75
CA HIS A 84 2.47 -13.95 3.64
C HIS A 84 1.57 -13.14 2.70
N ILE A 85 2.14 -12.14 2.07
CA ILE A 85 1.59 -11.54 0.86
C ILE A 85 2.15 -12.36 -0.30
N SER A 86 1.27 -12.92 -1.13
CA SER A 86 1.64 -13.85 -2.19
C SER A 86 0.92 -13.55 -3.49
N LEU A 87 1.51 -13.90 -4.62
CA LEU A 87 0.81 -13.95 -5.90
C LEU A 87 -0.20 -15.11 -5.93
N LYS A 88 -1.15 -15.05 -6.86
CA LYS A 88 -2.16 -16.10 -7.07
C LYS A 88 -1.57 -17.50 -7.29
N ASN A 89 -0.36 -17.59 -7.84
CA ASN A 89 0.35 -18.86 -8.05
C ASN A 89 1.06 -19.38 -6.79
N GLY A 90 0.91 -18.72 -5.64
CA GLY A 90 1.51 -19.09 -4.37
C GLY A 90 2.95 -18.56 -4.15
N THR A 91 3.47 -17.75 -5.07
CA THR A 91 4.80 -17.15 -4.89
C THR A 91 4.73 -16.04 -3.83
N ASP A 92 5.51 -16.17 -2.76
CA ASP A 92 5.55 -15.20 -1.68
C ASP A 92 6.31 -13.93 -2.10
N LEU A 93 5.75 -12.78 -1.74
CA LEU A 93 6.26 -11.44 -2.02
C LEU A 93 6.77 -10.72 -0.78
N ALA A 94 6.14 -10.96 0.36
CA ALA A 94 6.55 -10.45 1.66
C ALA A 94 6.00 -11.34 2.78
N GLN A 95 6.78 -11.51 3.84
CA GLN A 95 6.34 -12.18 5.05
C GLN A 95 5.78 -11.14 6.01
N VAL A 96 4.55 -11.33 6.48
CA VAL A 96 3.86 -10.42 7.41
C VAL A 96 3.63 -11.04 8.79
N PHE A 97 3.89 -12.34 8.93
CA PHE A 97 3.92 -13.03 10.22
C PHE A 97 4.80 -14.29 10.12
N ASN A 98 5.60 -14.49 11.16
CA ASN A 98 6.35 -15.72 11.36
C ASN A 98 6.12 -16.19 12.81
N SER A 99 5.63 -17.41 12.96
CA SER A 99 5.35 -17.99 14.26
C SER A 99 6.59 -18.40 15.05
N TYR A 100 7.75 -18.38 14.43
CA TYR A 100 9.00 -18.63 15.14
C TYR A 100 9.37 -17.42 16.00
N MET A 101 8.52 -17.12 16.99
CA MET A 101 8.87 -16.16 18.05
C MET A 101 9.88 -16.83 18.96
N GLU A 102 11.06 -16.24 19.06
CA GLU A 102 12.05 -16.63 20.04
C GLU A 102 11.59 -16.16 21.42
N ILE A 103 10.77 -16.99 22.10
CA ILE A 103 10.41 -16.78 23.51
C ILE A 103 11.45 -17.53 24.34
N ASN A 104 12.28 -16.80 25.09
CA ASN A 104 13.34 -17.37 25.93
C ASN A 104 14.35 -18.28 25.18
N GLY A 105 14.71 -17.95 23.94
CA GLY A 105 15.67 -18.73 23.14
C GLY A 105 15.10 -20.05 22.60
N LYS A 106 13.80 -20.22 22.62
CA LYS A 106 13.09 -21.36 22.00
C LYS A 106 12.11 -20.85 20.94
N SER A 107 12.18 -21.48 19.78
CA SER A 107 11.20 -21.29 18.71
C SER A 107 9.92 -22.05 19.07
N GLU A 108 8.90 -21.37 19.53
CA GLU A 108 7.61 -21.99 19.86
C GLU A 108 6.57 -21.51 18.85
N ILE A 109 5.87 -22.48 18.23
CA ILE A 109 4.70 -22.21 17.41
C ILE A 109 3.53 -21.98 18.36
N PRO A 110 2.81 -20.85 18.27
CA PRO A 110 1.59 -20.67 19.05
C PRO A 110 0.60 -21.80 18.73
N THR A 111 0.36 -22.70 19.66
CA THR A 111 -0.59 -23.82 19.51
C THR A 111 -2.01 -23.43 19.85
N GLY A 112 -2.20 -22.24 20.43
CA GLY A 112 -3.51 -21.73 20.86
C GLY A 112 -4.34 -21.13 19.74
N GLU A 113 -5.61 -20.89 20.07
CA GLU A 113 -6.53 -20.14 19.22
C GLU A 113 -6.12 -18.66 19.14
N VAL A 114 -6.10 -18.11 17.93
CA VAL A 114 -5.92 -16.68 17.69
C VAL A 114 -7.26 -16.05 17.36
N ASN A 115 -7.73 -15.20 18.29
CA ASN A 115 -8.93 -14.38 18.16
C ASN A 115 -8.57 -12.91 18.40
N GLY A 116 -8.46 -12.13 17.35
CA GLY A 116 -8.03 -10.73 17.39
C GLY A 116 -6.76 -10.50 16.58
N LEU A 117 -5.88 -9.67 17.10
CA LEU A 117 -4.63 -9.28 16.42
C LEU A 117 -3.70 -10.49 16.24
N LEU A 118 -3.48 -10.89 14.99
CA LEU A 118 -2.46 -11.88 14.64
C LEU A 118 -1.09 -11.22 14.47
N SER A 119 -1.04 -10.14 13.70
CA SER A 119 0.21 -9.44 13.40
C SER A 119 -0.03 -7.99 13.02
N LYS A 120 0.92 -7.13 13.35
CA LYS A 120 1.01 -5.76 12.84
C LYS A 120 2.48 -5.38 12.68
N GLY A 121 2.76 -4.50 11.74
CA GLY A 121 4.13 -4.05 11.49
C GLY A 121 4.22 -3.11 10.30
N VAL A 122 5.42 -2.98 9.80
CA VAL A 122 5.75 -2.16 8.64
C VAL A 122 6.52 -3.02 7.64
N ILE A 123 6.10 -2.99 6.39
CA ILE A 123 6.82 -3.58 5.26
C ILE A 123 7.66 -2.49 4.63
N THR A 124 8.95 -2.78 4.51
CA THR A 124 9.94 -1.94 3.82
C THR A 124 10.38 -2.62 2.52
N SER A 125 11.16 -1.93 1.70
CA SER A 125 11.71 -2.53 0.47
C SER A 125 12.63 -3.72 0.75
N SER A 126 13.23 -3.82 1.93
CA SER A 126 14.08 -4.94 2.34
C SER A 126 13.30 -6.21 2.69
N ASP A 127 12.02 -6.09 3.00
CA ASP A 127 11.15 -7.21 3.34
C ASP A 127 10.52 -7.88 2.11
N LEU A 128 10.73 -7.27 0.93
CA LEU A 128 10.21 -7.78 -0.32
C LEU A 128 11.06 -8.93 -0.85
N SER A 129 10.40 -9.96 -1.35
CA SER A 129 11.02 -11.20 -1.80
C SER A 129 10.47 -11.65 -3.17
N GLY A 130 10.99 -12.75 -3.69
CA GLY A 130 10.58 -13.32 -4.97
C GLY A 130 10.71 -12.31 -6.11
N PRO A 131 9.69 -12.13 -6.94
CA PRO A 131 9.70 -11.17 -8.06
C PRO A 131 9.84 -9.70 -7.63
N LEU A 132 9.58 -9.39 -6.34
CA LEU A 132 9.74 -8.05 -5.77
C LEU A 132 11.06 -7.83 -5.04
N ALA A 133 11.95 -8.81 -5.01
CA ALA A 133 13.29 -8.63 -4.42
C ALA A 133 14.02 -7.47 -5.10
N GLY A 134 14.48 -6.49 -4.29
CA GLY A 134 15.13 -5.27 -4.76
C GLY A 134 14.19 -4.24 -5.42
N LYS A 135 12.89 -4.45 -5.33
CA LYS A 135 11.85 -3.50 -5.77
C LYS A 135 11.42 -2.62 -4.60
N THR A 136 10.48 -1.73 -4.85
CA THR A 136 9.95 -0.78 -3.89
C THR A 136 8.58 -1.22 -3.34
N VAL A 137 8.20 -0.67 -2.19
CA VAL A 137 6.83 -0.83 -1.66
C VAL A 137 5.77 -0.31 -2.63
N THR A 138 6.10 0.69 -3.44
CA THR A 138 5.23 1.19 -4.52
C THR A 138 4.97 0.11 -5.58
N ASP A 139 5.95 -0.73 -5.90
CA ASP A 139 5.75 -1.85 -6.84
C ASP A 139 4.78 -2.88 -6.26
N LEU A 140 4.90 -3.21 -4.97
CA LEU A 140 3.94 -4.05 -4.26
C LEU A 140 2.53 -3.43 -4.30
N ALA A 141 2.40 -2.14 -3.99
CA ALA A 141 1.12 -1.42 -4.02
C ALA A 141 0.48 -1.41 -5.43
N ASN A 142 1.28 -1.36 -6.48
CA ASN A 142 0.78 -1.45 -7.85
C ASN A 142 0.21 -2.84 -8.17
N LEU A 143 0.79 -3.92 -7.63
CA LEU A 143 0.21 -5.25 -7.73
C LEU A 143 -1.11 -5.36 -6.94
N MET A 144 -1.19 -4.72 -5.75
CA MET A 144 -2.40 -4.67 -4.94
C MET A 144 -3.56 -3.93 -5.65
N LYS A 145 -3.26 -2.86 -6.40
CA LYS A 145 -4.27 -2.11 -7.19
C LYS A 145 -4.90 -2.94 -8.30
N ASN A 146 -4.24 -3.98 -8.76
CA ASN A 146 -4.66 -4.84 -9.87
C ASN A 146 -5.23 -6.19 -9.39
N ASP A 147 -5.61 -6.32 -8.11
CA ASP A 147 -6.16 -7.54 -7.50
C ASP A 147 -5.30 -8.79 -7.76
N SER A 148 -3.98 -8.60 -7.90
CA SER A 148 -3.04 -9.65 -8.29
C SER A 148 -2.38 -10.34 -7.13
N VAL A 149 -2.60 -9.86 -5.90
CA VAL A 149 -1.96 -10.34 -4.69
C VAL A 149 -2.96 -10.67 -3.60
N TYR A 150 -2.57 -11.59 -2.73
CA TYR A 150 -3.38 -12.18 -1.68
C TYR A 150 -2.63 -12.11 -0.35
N VAL A 151 -3.35 -12.01 0.74
CA VAL A 151 -2.85 -12.43 2.05
C VAL A 151 -3.20 -13.90 2.21
N VAL A 152 -2.22 -14.72 2.58
CA VAL A 152 -2.40 -16.15 2.87
C VAL A 152 -1.92 -16.39 4.29
N VAL A 153 -2.76 -17.00 5.12
CA VAL A 153 -2.40 -17.44 6.47
C VAL A 153 -2.30 -18.95 6.48
N ARG A 154 -1.14 -19.44 6.92
CA ARG A 154 -0.79 -20.87 6.97
C ARG A 154 -0.85 -21.34 8.40
N THR A 155 -1.36 -22.56 8.59
CA THR A 155 -1.44 -23.23 9.89
C THR A 155 -0.81 -24.62 9.84
N GLN A 156 -0.59 -25.23 11.00
CA GLN A 156 -0.10 -26.61 11.08
C GLN A 156 -1.01 -27.62 10.38
N GLY A 157 -2.33 -27.36 10.39
CA GLY A 157 -3.31 -28.20 9.70
C GLY A 157 -3.40 -27.92 8.21
N HIS A 158 -2.95 -26.76 7.75
CA HIS A 158 -3.04 -26.29 6.37
C HIS A 158 -1.77 -25.50 5.97
N GLU A 159 -0.68 -26.20 5.75
CA GLU A 159 0.63 -25.61 5.46
C GLU A 159 0.67 -24.81 4.15
N ASN A 160 -0.22 -25.13 3.19
CA ASN A 160 -0.39 -24.36 1.95
C ASN A 160 -1.32 -23.16 2.09
N GLY A 161 -1.95 -22.98 3.26
CA GLY A 161 -2.89 -21.93 3.61
C GLY A 161 -4.21 -22.47 4.13
N GLU A 162 -4.72 -21.88 5.20
CA GLU A 162 -6.04 -22.16 5.75
C GLU A 162 -7.06 -21.11 5.31
N ILE A 163 -6.69 -19.84 5.38
CA ILE A 163 -7.51 -18.71 4.93
C ILE A 163 -6.69 -17.80 4.04
N GLN A 164 -7.34 -17.23 3.03
CA GLN A 164 -6.75 -16.19 2.19
C GLN A 164 -7.77 -15.16 1.76
N GLY A 165 -7.30 -14.02 1.27
CA GLY A 165 -8.12 -12.98 0.67
C GLY A 165 -7.34 -12.14 -0.33
N VAL A 166 -8.01 -11.71 -1.39
CA VAL A 166 -7.46 -10.75 -2.36
C VAL A 166 -7.26 -9.42 -1.67
N ILE A 167 -6.12 -8.79 -1.87
CA ILE A 167 -5.86 -7.44 -1.41
C ILE A 167 -6.40 -6.48 -2.47
N THR A 168 -7.36 -5.62 -2.08
CA THR A 168 -8.02 -4.66 -2.95
C THR A 168 -7.88 -3.23 -2.42
N PRO A 169 -7.93 -2.20 -3.27
CA PRO A 169 -7.99 -0.82 -2.83
C PRO A 169 -9.15 -0.55 -1.88
N SER A 170 -8.92 0.27 -0.86
CA SER A 170 -9.93 0.65 0.13
C SER A 170 -9.94 2.17 0.35
N ASN A 171 -11.14 2.74 0.50
CA ASN A 171 -11.31 4.14 0.87
C ASN A 171 -11.31 4.35 2.40
N THR A 172 -11.35 3.26 3.17
CA THR A 172 -11.23 3.32 4.63
C THR A 172 -9.77 3.19 5.04
N GLY A 173 -9.21 4.30 5.55
CA GLY A 173 -7.83 4.32 6.05
C GLY A 173 -7.65 3.40 7.27
N TYR A 174 -6.51 2.71 7.32
CA TYR A 174 -5.95 2.17 8.54
C TYR A 174 -5.14 3.30 9.19
N THR A 175 -5.61 3.82 10.31
CA THR A 175 -4.78 4.68 11.16
C THR A 175 -4.15 3.80 12.23
N GLN A 176 -2.82 3.76 12.26
CA GLN A 176 -2.14 3.20 13.44
C GLN A 176 -2.59 4.05 14.63
N GLY A 177 -3.36 3.46 15.55
CA GLY A 177 -3.57 4.05 16.87
C GLY A 177 -2.22 4.14 17.56
N LEU A 178 -1.82 5.37 17.90
CA LEU A 178 -0.65 5.69 18.71
C LEU A 178 -0.77 5.06 20.10
#